data_9ce8f63c69121ffb504d88a3d26e2c49
#
_entry.id   9ce8f63c69121ffb504d88a3d26e2c49
#
_cell.length_a   1.000
_cell.length_b   1.000
_cell.length_c   1.000
_cell.angle_alpha   90.00
_cell.angle_beta   90.00
_cell.angle_gamma   90.00
#
_symmetry.space_group_name_H-M   'P 1'
#
loop_
_entity.id
_entity.type
_entity.pdbx_description
1 polymer ?
#
loop_
_entity_poly.entity_id
_entity_poly.type
_entity_poly.pdbx_seq_one_letter_code
_entity_poly.pdbx_strand_id
1 'polypeptide(L)'
;SDLVRNLEEHLPGQVKAFIANHNIKFYVIDGVKIGIETGMGPTRINTILQSAFFKLAKIIPEEKAIELMKAAAKATYGRKGDDVVAKNWAAIDEGAKQIKEVAVPESWKNAEDEGLTTTHAESGRADAVKFVNTIQAKVTSQEGNNLPVSAFADYVDGTTPSGTSAYEKRGIAVNVPVWNPENCIQNIKERAKT
;
A
#
# COMPACT_ATOMS: atom_id res chain seq x y z
N SER A 1 -14.53 13.54 -14.41
CA SER A 1 -14.33 14.07 -13.04
C SER A 1 -12.86 13.89 -12.68
N ASP A 2 -12.32 14.72 -11.80
CA ASP A 2 -10.93 14.65 -11.36
C ASP A 2 -10.56 13.29 -10.78
N LEU A 3 -11.52 12.59 -10.17
CA LEU A 3 -11.35 11.23 -9.66
C LEU A 3 -11.06 10.24 -10.79
N VAL A 4 -11.81 10.27 -11.88
CA VAL A 4 -11.60 9.35 -13.03
C VAL A 4 -10.24 9.64 -13.68
N ARG A 5 -9.89 10.92 -13.85
CA ARG A 5 -8.58 11.30 -14.40
C ARG A 5 -7.42 10.80 -13.52
N ASN A 6 -7.52 10.94 -12.22
CA ASN A 6 -6.51 10.43 -11.28
C ASN A 6 -6.37 8.91 -11.37
N LEU A 7 -7.49 8.18 -11.49
CA LEU A 7 -7.48 6.74 -11.67
C LEU A 7 -6.89 6.33 -13.04
N GLU A 8 -7.14 7.10 -14.09
CA GLU A 8 -6.56 6.87 -15.43
C GLU A 8 -5.02 6.96 -15.41
N GLU A 9 -4.47 7.87 -14.62
CA GLU A 9 -3.03 8.07 -14.49
C GLU A 9 -2.34 6.99 -13.63
N HIS A 10 -3.05 6.36 -12.69
CA HIS A 10 -2.44 5.47 -11.70
C HIS A 10 -2.82 3.99 -11.86
N LEU A 11 -3.91 3.67 -12.56
CA LEU A 11 -4.29 2.29 -12.80
C LEU A 11 -3.57 1.71 -14.01
N PRO A 12 -2.99 0.49 -13.90
CA PRO A 12 -2.45 -0.23 -15.04
C PRO A 12 -3.47 -0.43 -16.15
N GLY A 13 -3.03 -0.38 -17.40
CA GLY A 13 -3.89 -0.58 -18.56
C GLY A 13 -4.63 -1.90 -18.53
N GLN A 14 -3.94 -3.01 -18.19
CA GLN A 14 -4.56 -4.32 -18.03
C GLN A 14 -5.69 -4.33 -17.00
N VAL A 15 -5.53 -3.63 -15.88
CA VAL A 15 -6.58 -3.53 -14.84
C VAL A 15 -7.76 -2.74 -15.36
N LYS A 16 -7.52 -1.61 -16.04
CA LYS A 16 -8.57 -0.81 -16.68
C LYS A 16 -9.36 -1.65 -17.70
N ALA A 17 -8.65 -2.33 -18.59
CA ALA A 17 -9.24 -3.18 -19.61
C ALA A 17 -10.05 -4.34 -19.00
N PHE A 18 -9.52 -4.97 -17.95
CA PHE A 18 -10.23 -6.04 -17.24
C PHE A 18 -11.54 -5.56 -16.63
N ILE A 19 -11.52 -4.43 -15.91
CA ILE A 19 -12.71 -3.84 -15.29
C ILE A 19 -13.78 -3.53 -16.35
N ALA A 20 -13.38 -2.87 -17.45
CA ALA A 20 -14.30 -2.44 -18.49
C ALA A 20 -14.87 -3.61 -19.31
N ASN A 21 -14.05 -4.58 -19.70
CA ASN A 21 -14.47 -5.71 -20.54
C ASN A 21 -15.35 -6.73 -19.78
N HIS A 22 -15.23 -6.78 -18.45
CA HIS A 22 -16.03 -7.69 -17.62
C HIS A 22 -17.20 -6.98 -16.92
N ASN A 23 -17.47 -5.71 -17.26
CA ASN A 23 -18.54 -4.89 -16.66
C ASN A 23 -18.48 -4.89 -15.13
N ILE A 24 -17.27 -4.79 -14.56
CA ILE A 24 -17.07 -4.82 -13.11
C ILE A 24 -17.50 -3.48 -12.53
N LYS A 25 -18.34 -3.51 -11.52
CA LYS A 25 -18.66 -2.32 -10.73
C LYS A 25 -17.47 -1.92 -9.89
N PHE A 26 -16.96 -0.73 -10.16
CA PHE A 26 -15.78 -0.22 -9.50
C PHE A 26 -16.14 0.89 -8.51
N TYR A 27 -15.67 0.76 -7.28
CA TYR A 27 -15.97 1.71 -6.22
C TYR A 27 -14.67 2.21 -5.59
N VAL A 28 -14.67 3.45 -5.15
CA VAL A 28 -13.55 4.05 -4.42
C VAL A 28 -14.03 4.70 -3.12
N ILE A 29 -13.14 4.73 -2.15
CA ILE A 29 -13.34 5.39 -0.87
C ILE A 29 -12.03 6.00 -0.39
N ASP A 30 -12.07 7.25 0.08
CA ASP A 30 -10.92 7.90 0.68
C ASP A 30 -10.85 7.58 2.18
N GLY A 31 -10.33 6.39 2.49
CA GLY A 31 -10.20 5.91 3.87
C GLY A 31 -9.27 6.78 4.72
N VAL A 32 -8.24 7.38 4.11
CA VAL A 32 -7.29 8.26 4.82
C VAL A 32 -7.97 9.54 5.27
N LYS A 33 -8.71 10.19 4.36
CA LYS A 33 -9.48 11.39 4.68
C LYS A 33 -10.51 11.12 5.77
N ILE A 34 -11.31 10.06 5.63
CA ILE A 34 -12.30 9.66 6.64
C ILE A 34 -11.63 9.38 7.99
N GLY A 35 -10.49 8.69 7.99
CA GLY A 35 -9.74 8.41 9.21
C GLY A 35 -9.28 9.68 9.93
N ILE A 36 -8.84 10.69 9.20
CA ILE A 36 -8.45 12.00 9.75
C ILE A 36 -9.68 12.73 10.30
N GLU A 37 -10.75 12.83 9.50
CA GLU A 37 -11.98 13.57 9.88
C GLU A 37 -12.69 12.96 11.10
N THR A 38 -12.64 11.65 11.27
CA THR A 38 -13.23 10.94 12.43
C THR A 38 -12.30 10.84 13.63
N GLY A 39 -11.07 11.36 13.53
CA GLY A 39 -10.09 11.34 14.62
C GLY A 39 -9.41 9.98 14.82
N MET A 40 -9.56 9.04 13.87
CA MET A 40 -8.85 7.75 13.88
C MET A 40 -7.38 7.88 13.42
N GLY A 41 -7.09 8.94 12.65
CA GLY A 41 -5.81 9.17 12.00
C GLY A 41 -5.66 8.45 10.65
N PRO A 42 -4.59 8.77 9.90
CA PRO A 42 -4.45 8.36 8.49
C PRO A 42 -4.16 6.86 8.29
N THR A 43 -3.78 6.15 9.34
CA THR A 43 -3.35 4.73 9.23
C THR A 43 -4.39 3.72 9.69
N ARG A 44 -5.43 4.15 10.41
CA ARG A 44 -6.44 3.25 10.98
C ARG A 44 -7.70 3.21 10.12
N ILE A 45 -7.55 2.71 8.90
CA ILE A 45 -8.63 2.70 7.89
C ILE A 45 -9.37 1.36 7.78
N ASN A 46 -8.96 0.34 8.51
CA ASN A 46 -9.51 -1.02 8.41
C ASN A 46 -11.03 -1.08 8.67
N THR A 47 -11.52 -0.44 9.73
CA THR A 47 -12.94 -0.40 10.06
C THR A 47 -13.76 0.37 9.02
N ILE A 48 -13.19 1.42 8.43
CA ILE A 48 -13.79 2.19 7.34
C ILE A 48 -13.99 1.29 6.11
N LEU A 49 -12.92 0.58 5.70
CA LEU A 49 -12.98 -0.32 4.56
C LEU A 49 -13.90 -1.52 4.80
N GLN A 50 -13.93 -2.05 6.03
CA GLN A 50 -14.83 -3.14 6.40
C GLN A 50 -16.29 -2.71 6.32
N SER A 51 -16.63 -1.50 6.76
CA SER A 51 -17.97 -0.94 6.65
C SER A 51 -18.40 -0.78 5.19
N ALA A 52 -17.50 -0.24 4.35
CA ALA A 52 -17.70 -0.14 2.92
C ALA A 52 -17.95 -1.52 2.27
N PHE A 53 -17.15 -2.51 2.64
CA PHE A 53 -17.29 -3.88 2.16
C PHE A 53 -18.68 -4.46 2.47
N PHE A 54 -19.14 -4.41 3.72
CA PHE A 54 -20.45 -4.96 4.08
C PHE A 54 -21.60 -4.28 3.35
N LYS A 55 -21.51 -2.98 3.13
CA LYS A 55 -22.49 -2.24 2.34
C LYS A 55 -22.56 -2.70 0.88
N LEU A 56 -21.41 -2.91 0.25
CA LEU A 56 -21.33 -3.31 -1.15
C LEU A 56 -21.64 -4.80 -1.35
N ALA A 57 -21.09 -5.66 -0.51
CA ALA A 57 -21.20 -7.12 -0.62
C ALA A 57 -22.60 -7.65 -0.27
N LYS A 58 -23.38 -6.92 0.55
CA LYS A 58 -24.75 -7.27 0.95
C LYS A 58 -24.90 -8.71 1.48
N ILE A 59 -23.87 -9.22 2.17
CA ILE A 59 -23.86 -10.56 2.78
C ILE A 59 -24.89 -10.65 3.90
N ILE A 60 -25.04 -9.55 4.63
CA ILE A 60 -26.06 -9.35 5.67
C ILE A 60 -26.69 -7.96 5.47
N PRO A 61 -27.88 -7.68 6.01
CA PRO A 61 -28.47 -6.34 5.95
C PRO A 61 -27.51 -5.27 6.47
N GLU A 62 -27.41 -4.13 5.79
CA GLU A 62 -26.46 -3.04 6.10
C GLU A 62 -26.58 -2.57 7.56
N GLU A 63 -27.81 -2.36 8.03
CA GLU A 63 -28.08 -1.92 9.41
C GLU A 63 -27.55 -2.93 10.44
N LYS A 64 -27.72 -4.21 10.16
CA LYS A 64 -27.22 -5.28 11.03
C LYS A 64 -25.71 -5.38 11.03
N ALA A 65 -25.09 -5.18 9.87
CA ALA A 65 -23.62 -5.11 9.76
C ALA A 65 -23.05 -3.99 10.61
N ILE A 66 -23.61 -2.78 10.47
CA ILE A 66 -23.19 -1.60 11.25
C ILE A 66 -23.38 -1.81 12.74
N GLU A 67 -24.52 -2.36 13.17
CA GLU A 67 -24.78 -2.69 14.56
C GLU A 67 -23.71 -3.65 15.13
N LEU A 68 -23.43 -4.74 14.42
CA LEU A 68 -22.44 -5.73 14.84
C LEU A 68 -21.02 -5.17 14.87
N MET A 69 -20.66 -4.35 13.89
CA MET A 69 -19.35 -3.68 13.87
C MET A 69 -19.19 -2.71 15.04
N LYS A 70 -20.22 -1.92 15.35
CA LYS A 70 -20.22 -1.02 16.50
C LYS A 70 -20.13 -1.77 17.83
N ALA A 71 -20.83 -2.88 17.96
CA ALA A 71 -20.75 -3.74 19.14
C ALA A 71 -19.33 -4.34 19.30
N ALA A 72 -18.72 -4.83 18.21
CA ALA A 72 -17.36 -5.35 18.22
C ALA A 72 -16.34 -4.27 18.57
N ALA A 73 -16.47 -3.06 18.01
CA ALA A 73 -15.62 -1.92 18.34
C ALA A 73 -15.72 -1.56 19.84
N LYS A 74 -16.93 -1.55 20.41
CA LYS A 74 -17.14 -1.31 21.84
C LYS A 74 -16.50 -2.40 22.70
N ALA A 75 -16.66 -3.67 22.33
CA ALA A 75 -16.06 -4.80 23.05
C ALA A 75 -14.52 -4.72 23.03
N THR A 76 -13.94 -4.34 21.90
CA THR A 76 -12.48 -4.28 21.70
C THR A 76 -11.86 -3.06 22.35
N TYR A 77 -12.48 -1.90 22.20
CA TYR A 77 -11.89 -0.61 22.55
C TYR A 77 -12.51 0.05 23.80
N GLY A 78 -13.55 -0.51 24.37
CA GLY A 78 -14.24 0.07 25.53
C GLY A 78 -13.32 0.35 26.73
N ARG A 79 -12.31 -0.52 26.95
CA ARG A 79 -11.30 -0.30 28.02
C ARG A 79 -10.36 0.88 27.76
N LYS A 80 -10.31 1.40 26.52
CA LYS A 80 -9.48 2.55 26.14
C LYS A 80 -10.21 3.90 26.31
N GLY A 81 -11.46 3.87 26.70
CA GLY A 81 -12.31 5.03 26.91
C GLY A 81 -13.39 5.23 25.84
N ASP A 82 -14.45 5.91 26.23
CA ASP A 82 -15.61 6.15 25.37
C ASP A 82 -15.29 7.03 24.15
N ASP A 83 -14.32 7.92 24.25
CA ASP A 83 -13.86 8.73 23.13
C ASP A 83 -13.28 7.88 21.99
N VAL A 84 -12.51 6.83 22.32
CA VAL A 84 -11.97 5.90 21.34
C VAL A 84 -13.08 5.08 20.66
N VAL A 85 -14.08 4.68 21.44
CA VAL A 85 -15.25 3.96 20.90
C VAL A 85 -16.05 4.87 19.96
N ALA A 86 -16.31 6.12 20.36
CA ALA A 86 -17.03 7.08 19.54
C ALA A 86 -16.34 7.36 18.19
N LYS A 87 -15.02 7.53 18.18
CA LYS A 87 -14.24 7.69 16.94
C LYS A 87 -14.37 6.48 16.02
N ASN A 88 -14.30 5.24 16.56
CA ASN A 88 -14.52 4.03 15.78
C ASN A 88 -15.94 3.96 15.22
N TRP A 89 -16.95 4.34 15.97
CA TRP A 89 -18.33 4.35 15.51
C TRP A 89 -18.53 5.37 14.37
N ALA A 90 -17.99 6.58 14.52
CA ALA A 90 -18.02 7.59 13.46
C ALA A 90 -17.33 7.09 12.18
N ALA A 91 -16.18 6.42 12.31
CA ALA A 91 -15.46 5.84 11.19
C ALA A 91 -16.27 4.75 10.46
N ILE A 92 -16.98 3.90 11.20
CA ILE A 92 -17.89 2.89 10.65
C ILE A 92 -19.01 3.54 9.85
N ASP A 93 -19.69 4.55 10.43
CA ASP A 93 -20.80 5.24 9.78
C ASP A 93 -20.34 5.97 8.52
N GLU A 94 -19.23 6.68 8.58
CA GLU A 94 -18.70 7.42 7.42
C GLU A 94 -18.15 6.47 6.33
N GLY A 95 -17.56 5.36 6.71
CA GLY A 95 -17.13 4.32 5.77
C GLY A 95 -18.27 3.78 4.92
N ALA A 96 -19.45 3.59 5.51
CA ALA A 96 -20.63 3.17 4.77
C ALA A 96 -21.19 4.28 3.87
N LYS A 97 -21.05 5.57 4.23
CA LYS A 97 -21.67 6.69 3.49
C LYS A 97 -20.82 7.19 2.33
N GLN A 98 -19.49 7.21 2.47
CA GLN A 98 -18.60 7.93 1.55
C GLN A 98 -18.07 7.07 0.39
N ILE A 99 -18.65 5.91 0.14
CA ILE A 99 -18.35 5.08 -1.03
C ILE A 99 -18.84 5.79 -2.29
N LYS A 100 -17.98 5.84 -3.31
CA LYS A 100 -18.32 6.42 -4.62
C LYS A 100 -18.18 5.36 -5.69
N GLU A 101 -19.26 5.18 -6.49
CA GLU A 101 -19.19 4.37 -7.71
C GLU A 101 -18.45 5.15 -8.79
N VAL A 102 -17.54 4.51 -9.47
CA VAL A 102 -16.79 5.07 -10.59
C VAL A 102 -17.48 4.67 -11.88
N ALA A 103 -17.92 5.65 -12.65
CA ALA A 103 -18.38 5.41 -14.00
C ALA A 103 -17.18 4.97 -14.86
N VAL A 104 -17.10 3.68 -15.18
CA VAL A 104 -16.00 3.10 -15.95
C VAL A 104 -16.09 3.61 -17.39
N PRO A 105 -15.06 4.33 -17.91
CA PRO A 105 -15.09 4.84 -19.26
C PRO A 105 -14.97 3.71 -20.30
N GLU A 106 -15.65 3.85 -21.42
CA GLU A 106 -15.53 2.93 -22.56
C GLU A 106 -14.09 2.85 -23.12
N SER A 107 -13.33 3.95 -23.01
CA SER A 107 -11.91 4.01 -23.42
C SER A 107 -11.05 3.01 -22.69
N TRP A 108 -11.44 2.58 -21.48
CA TRP A 108 -10.66 1.60 -20.70
C TRP A 108 -10.66 0.20 -21.34
N LYS A 109 -11.62 -0.14 -22.21
CA LYS A 109 -11.67 -1.45 -22.87
C LYS A 109 -10.42 -1.78 -23.68
N ASN A 110 -9.80 -0.75 -24.25
CA ASN A 110 -8.61 -0.87 -25.09
C ASN A 110 -7.37 -0.26 -24.42
N ALA A 111 -7.38 -0.14 -23.10
CA ALA A 111 -6.24 0.41 -22.38
C ALA A 111 -5.07 -0.60 -22.42
N GLU A 112 -3.92 -0.14 -22.88
CA GLU A 112 -2.68 -0.89 -22.90
C GLU A 112 -1.76 -0.42 -21.77
N ASP A 113 -0.87 -1.29 -21.30
CA ASP A 113 0.15 -0.90 -20.35
C ASP A 113 1.27 -0.16 -21.07
N GLU A 114 1.49 1.09 -20.72
CA GLU A 114 2.67 1.87 -21.11
C GLU A 114 3.94 1.41 -20.36
N GLY A 115 4.04 0.10 -20.10
CA GLY A 115 5.12 -0.49 -19.32
C GLY A 115 5.04 -0.12 -17.85
N LEU A 116 4.56 -1.03 -17.00
CA LEU A 116 4.77 -0.91 -15.57
C LEU A 116 6.27 -0.87 -15.33
N THR A 117 6.81 0.30 -15.02
CA THR A 117 8.20 0.45 -14.60
C THR A 117 8.36 -0.30 -13.28
N THR A 118 8.79 -1.54 -13.37
CA THR A 118 9.38 -2.22 -12.21
C THR A 118 10.50 -1.32 -11.70
N THR A 119 10.57 -1.13 -10.40
CA THR A 119 11.63 -0.31 -9.79
C THR A 119 12.97 -0.90 -10.21
N HIS A 120 13.70 -0.21 -11.09
CA HIS A 120 15.05 -0.57 -11.46
C HIS A 120 16.03 0.27 -10.65
N ALA A 121 17.08 -0.37 -10.15
CA ALA A 121 18.20 0.33 -9.58
C ALA A 121 19.08 0.86 -10.72
N GLU A 122 19.22 2.18 -10.82
CA GLU A 122 20.02 2.83 -11.88
C GLU A 122 21.46 3.09 -11.44
N SER A 123 21.68 3.22 -10.13
CA SER A 123 22.98 3.56 -9.57
C SER A 123 23.21 2.87 -8.23
N GLY A 124 24.46 2.70 -7.85
CA GLY A 124 24.89 2.10 -6.61
C GLY A 124 25.97 1.04 -6.79
N ARG A 125 26.19 0.23 -5.76
CA ARG A 125 27.17 -0.86 -5.81
C ARG A 125 26.72 -1.93 -6.81
N ALA A 126 27.61 -2.34 -7.71
CA ALA A 126 27.27 -3.18 -8.86
C ALA A 126 26.58 -4.51 -8.49
N ASP A 127 27.03 -5.17 -7.42
CA ASP A 127 26.43 -6.41 -6.93
C ASP A 127 25.01 -6.19 -6.39
N ALA A 128 24.77 -5.09 -5.67
CA ALA A 128 23.45 -4.74 -5.17
C ALA A 128 22.49 -4.37 -6.32
N VAL A 129 22.94 -3.58 -7.28
CA VAL A 129 22.17 -3.23 -8.49
C VAL A 129 21.79 -4.49 -9.29
N LYS A 130 22.74 -5.40 -9.49
CA LYS A 130 22.48 -6.69 -10.16
C LYS A 130 21.40 -7.48 -9.43
N PHE A 131 21.55 -7.67 -8.12
CA PHE A 131 20.58 -8.42 -7.31
C PHE A 131 19.19 -7.79 -7.34
N VAL A 132 19.11 -6.48 -7.17
CA VAL A 132 17.84 -5.74 -7.19
C VAL A 132 17.12 -5.95 -8.52
N ASN A 133 17.81 -5.73 -9.64
CA ASN A 133 17.18 -5.79 -10.95
C ASN A 133 16.83 -7.22 -11.42
N THR A 134 17.58 -8.23 -10.99
CA THR A 134 17.36 -9.61 -11.43
C THR A 134 16.45 -10.40 -10.50
N ILE A 135 16.47 -10.16 -9.21
CA ILE A 135 15.76 -10.96 -8.21
C ILE A 135 14.78 -10.11 -7.41
N GLN A 136 15.27 -9.09 -6.68
CA GLN A 136 14.46 -8.36 -5.72
C GLN A 136 13.25 -7.66 -6.36
N ALA A 137 13.41 -7.04 -7.52
CA ALA A 137 12.32 -6.39 -8.24
C ALA A 137 11.19 -7.38 -8.58
N LYS A 138 11.55 -8.59 -9.03
CA LYS A 138 10.59 -9.66 -9.33
C LYS A 138 9.88 -10.18 -8.09
N VAL A 139 10.61 -10.36 -7.00
CA VAL A 139 10.02 -10.79 -5.72
C VAL A 139 9.08 -9.72 -5.17
N THR A 140 9.48 -8.45 -5.24
CA THR A 140 8.66 -7.32 -4.78
C THR A 140 7.37 -7.16 -5.59
N SER A 141 7.41 -7.43 -6.91
CA SER A 141 6.23 -7.43 -7.78
C SER A 141 5.38 -8.71 -7.68
N GLN A 142 5.71 -9.62 -6.75
CA GLN A 142 5.05 -10.93 -6.57
C GLN A 142 5.22 -11.90 -7.75
N GLU A 143 6.20 -11.65 -8.60
CA GLU A 143 6.57 -12.53 -9.74
C GLU A 143 7.73 -13.48 -9.40
N GLY A 144 8.13 -13.57 -8.15
CA GLY A 144 9.27 -14.40 -7.71
C GLY A 144 9.13 -15.88 -8.08
N ASN A 145 7.91 -16.41 -8.13
CA ASN A 145 7.66 -17.80 -8.55
C ASN A 145 8.01 -18.07 -10.03
N ASN A 146 8.15 -17.03 -10.84
CA ASN A 146 8.53 -17.12 -12.25
C ASN A 146 10.06 -17.11 -12.45
N LEU A 147 10.83 -16.91 -11.38
CA LEU A 147 12.29 -16.94 -11.45
C LEU A 147 12.79 -18.38 -11.57
N PRO A 148 13.67 -18.67 -12.52
CA PRO A 148 14.31 -19.98 -12.60
C PRO A 148 15.30 -20.16 -11.44
N VAL A 149 15.53 -21.40 -11.02
CA VAL A 149 16.50 -21.71 -9.95
C VAL A 149 17.89 -21.14 -10.27
N SER A 150 18.28 -21.11 -11.54
CA SER A 150 19.55 -20.54 -12.00
C SER A 150 19.69 -19.03 -11.74
N ALA A 151 18.60 -18.30 -11.49
CA ALA A 151 18.69 -16.89 -11.09
C ALA A 151 19.43 -16.70 -9.75
N PHE A 152 19.46 -17.74 -8.92
CA PHE A 152 20.09 -17.75 -7.61
C PHE A 152 21.49 -18.38 -7.61
N ALA A 153 22.07 -18.66 -8.79
CA ALA A 153 23.37 -19.34 -8.91
C ALA A 153 24.52 -18.58 -8.22
N ASP A 154 24.46 -17.24 -8.17
CA ASP A 154 25.45 -16.42 -7.51
C ASP A 154 25.20 -16.31 -5.97
N TYR A 155 24.12 -16.89 -5.47
CA TYR A 155 23.64 -16.76 -4.07
C TYR A 155 23.33 -18.11 -3.45
N VAL A 156 24.13 -19.15 -3.80
CA VAL A 156 23.91 -20.54 -3.38
C VAL A 156 24.01 -20.78 -1.87
N ASP A 157 24.71 -19.91 -1.17
CA ASP A 157 24.84 -19.92 0.30
C ASP A 157 23.72 -19.16 1.03
N GLY A 158 22.76 -18.58 0.28
CA GLY A 158 21.67 -17.80 0.81
C GLY A 158 22.04 -16.38 1.22
N THR A 159 23.28 -15.94 1.01
CA THR A 159 23.67 -14.56 1.27
C THR A 159 23.26 -13.63 0.12
N THR A 160 22.84 -12.43 0.44
CA THR A 160 22.46 -11.41 -0.53
C THR A 160 23.28 -10.13 -0.29
N PRO A 161 23.47 -9.29 -1.31
CA PRO A 161 24.20 -8.03 -1.15
C PRO A 161 23.58 -7.13 -0.09
N SER A 162 24.41 -6.51 0.75
CA SER A 162 23.94 -5.54 1.74
C SER A 162 23.48 -4.24 1.08
N GLY A 163 22.54 -3.52 1.72
CA GLY A 163 22.07 -2.20 1.28
C GLY A 163 21.01 -2.23 0.20
N THR A 164 20.47 -3.38 -0.17
CA THR A 164 19.40 -3.53 -1.17
C THR A 164 18.07 -2.90 -0.74
N SER A 165 17.88 -2.70 0.57
CA SER A 165 16.70 -2.00 1.12
C SER A 165 16.58 -0.53 0.65
N ALA A 166 17.68 0.09 0.22
CA ALA A 166 17.66 1.44 -0.36
C ALA A 166 16.81 1.55 -1.65
N TYR A 167 16.59 0.42 -2.32
CA TYR A 167 15.80 0.35 -3.55
C TYR A 167 14.34 -0.06 -3.32
N GLU A 168 13.94 -0.26 -2.06
CA GLU A 168 12.56 -0.55 -1.70
C GLU A 168 11.79 0.72 -1.38
N LYS A 169 10.60 0.87 -1.97
CA LYS A 169 9.72 2.04 -1.73
C LYS A 169 8.74 1.78 -0.58
N ARG A 170 9.22 1.36 0.58
CA ARG A 170 8.34 1.05 1.71
C ARG A 170 7.82 2.26 2.48
N GLY A 171 8.50 3.42 2.40
CA GLY A 171 8.10 4.62 3.12
C GLY A 171 8.01 4.40 4.64
N ILE A 172 8.96 3.68 5.24
CA ILE A 172 8.94 3.23 6.63
C ILE A 172 8.91 4.42 7.61
N ALA A 173 9.56 5.53 7.25
CA ALA A 173 9.58 6.75 8.05
C ALA A 173 9.40 7.99 7.18
N VAL A 174 8.56 8.91 7.64
CA VAL A 174 8.34 10.22 6.99
C VAL A 174 9.51 11.16 7.29
N ASN A 175 10.00 11.12 8.53
CA ASN A 175 11.16 11.89 8.97
C ASN A 175 12.28 10.93 9.38
N VAL A 176 13.44 11.12 8.81
CA VAL A 176 14.65 10.35 9.13
C VAL A 176 15.75 11.29 9.63
N PRO A 177 16.55 10.87 10.60
CA PRO A 177 17.70 11.67 11.01
C PRO A 177 18.71 11.77 9.86
N VAL A 178 19.20 12.97 9.63
CA VAL A 178 20.29 13.22 8.68
C VAL A 178 21.61 13.13 9.44
N TRP A 179 22.49 12.24 9.01
CA TRP A 179 23.84 12.17 9.55
C TRP A 179 24.68 13.35 9.06
N ASN A 180 25.19 14.17 10.00
CA ASN A 180 26.10 15.26 9.69
C ASN A 180 27.54 14.79 9.96
N PRO A 181 28.35 14.58 8.90
CA PRO A 181 29.73 14.09 9.05
C PRO A 181 30.66 15.09 9.75
N GLU A 182 30.35 16.40 9.68
CA GLU A 182 31.17 17.46 10.32
C GLU A 182 31.01 17.46 11.86
N ASN A 183 29.84 17.10 12.34
CA ASN A 183 29.54 17.04 13.75
C ASN A 183 29.73 15.64 14.37
N CYS A 184 30.08 14.65 13.54
CA CYS A 184 30.30 13.29 14.00
C CYS A 184 31.76 13.12 14.46
N ILE A 185 31.95 12.62 15.68
CA ILE A 185 33.29 12.36 16.27
C ILE A 185 34.07 11.28 15.48
N GLN A 186 33.45 10.60 14.55
CA GLN A 186 34.04 9.64 13.59
C GLN A 186 35.16 8.74 14.14
N ASN A 187 34.96 8.15 15.32
CA ASN A 187 35.92 7.24 15.93
C ASN A 187 36.33 6.02 15.06
N ILE A 188 35.63 5.82 13.92
CA ILE A 188 35.92 4.69 13.02
C ILE A 188 37.10 4.98 12.09
N LYS A 189 37.37 6.24 11.73
CA LYS A 189 38.50 6.58 10.85
C LYS A 189 39.87 6.51 11.55
N GLU A 190 39.91 6.69 12.85
CA GLU A 190 41.15 6.60 13.59
C GLU A 190 41.52 5.14 13.94
N ARG A 191 40.54 4.25 14.14
CA ARG A 191 40.80 2.82 14.39
C ARG A 191 41.28 2.05 13.15
N ALA A 192 41.08 2.58 11.96
CA ALA A 192 41.57 1.96 10.72
C ALA A 192 42.98 2.39 10.34
N LYS A 193 43.64 3.25 11.13
CA LYS A 193 45.02 3.70 10.94
C LYS A 193 46.03 3.13 11.91
N THR A 194 45.59 2.27 12.84
CA THR A 194 46.41 1.44 13.73
C THR A 194 46.32 -0.01 13.33
#